data_03720ba66fde0ae1612e20c4c0d197e2
#
_entry.id   03720ba66fde0ae1612e20c4c0d197e2
#
_cell.length_a   1.000
_cell.length_b   1.000
_cell.length_c   1.000
_cell.angle_alpha   90.00
_cell.angle_beta   90.00
_cell.angle_gamma   90.00
#
_symmetry.space_group_name_H-M   'P 1'
#
loop_
_entity.id
_entity.type
_entity.pdbx_description
1 polymer ?
#
loop_
_entity_poly.entity_id
_entity_poly.type
_entity_poly.pdbx_seq_one_letter_code
_entity_poly.pdbx_strand_id
1 'polypeptide(L)'
;IINAAYNSIKEISPNSKVVVHLADATADVDKWGSPSTYKWFFDLITKAGAKFDVIGASYYPSWSETTAESLAKSCEMLFGYYGKDVLIMESGYNFAPKRKDGYDGQLNHNASAYNDVYKYSQDGQKGFIAELINTAKGAGYENSSDNEIVGSLYWDPMMIHVEDQWGNNITGWAHFASNLKADVNVVENTTLFDFDGKAVAAWQAYEGNQYSVYKEDENTRVELIEKERKGKQSGITYDILGRRCNPGTGIYIGNGKRLYK
;
A
#
# COMPACT_ATOMS: atom_id res chain seq x y z
N ILE A 1 13.73 22.89 0.27
CA ILE A 1 12.75 22.40 -0.71
C ILE A 1 11.50 21.90 0.03
N ILE A 2 11.59 20.95 1.00
CA ILE A 2 10.43 20.37 1.71
C ILE A 2 9.52 21.43 2.32
N ASN A 3 10.10 22.38 3.09
CA ASN A 3 9.30 23.42 3.75
C ASN A 3 8.63 24.40 2.78
N ALA A 4 9.27 24.69 1.65
CA ALA A 4 8.65 25.52 0.62
C ALA A 4 7.43 24.81 0.02
N ALA A 5 7.55 23.54 -0.34
CA ALA A 5 6.43 22.74 -0.83
C ALA A 5 5.32 22.63 0.21
N TYR A 6 5.67 22.30 1.47
CA TYR A 6 4.71 22.22 2.57
C TYR A 6 3.92 23.51 2.74
N ASN A 7 4.62 24.67 2.82
CA ASN A 7 3.96 25.95 3.03
C ASN A 7 3.02 26.31 1.87
N SER A 8 3.46 26.10 0.60
CA SER A 8 2.62 26.36 -0.57
C SER A 8 1.36 25.46 -0.62
N ILE A 9 1.50 24.19 -0.25
CA ILE A 9 0.35 23.29 -0.16
C ILE A 9 -0.62 23.77 0.92
N LYS A 10 -0.12 24.12 2.10
CA LYS A 10 -0.96 24.56 3.21
C LYS A 10 -1.61 25.93 2.98
N GLU A 11 -1.02 26.78 2.18
CA GLU A 11 -1.62 28.05 1.76
C GLU A 11 -2.85 27.83 0.89
N ILE A 12 -2.76 26.88 -0.07
CA ILE A 12 -3.84 26.62 -1.03
C ILE A 12 -4.86 25.65 -0.46
N SER A 13 -4.39 24.60 0.24
CA SER A 13 -5.22 23.52 0.77
C SER A 13 -4.78 23.15 2.20
N PRO A 14 -5.23 23.91 3.21
CA PRO A 14 -4.76 23.75 4.60
C PRO A 14 -4.99 22.36 5.18
N ASN A 15 -6.04 21.67 4.72
CA ASN A 15 -6.41 20.33 5.18
C ASN A 15 -5.69 19.19 4.47
N SER A 16 -4.99 19.45 3.37
CA SER A 16 -4.20 18.42 2.67
C SER A 16 -3.04 17.96 3.54
N LYS A 17 -2.84 16.63 3.60
CA LYS A 17 -1.68 16.05 4.27
C LYS A 17 -0.49 16.03 3.32
N VAL A 18 0.67 16.38 3.84
CA VAL A 18 1.93 16.34 3.10
C VAL A 18 2.70 15.11 3.55
N VAL A 19 2.96 14.21 2.62
CA VAL A 19 3.71 12.98 2.84
C VAL A 19 5.15 13.17 2.38
N VAL A 20 6.10 12.79 3.22
CA VAL A 20 7.50 12.61 2.80
C VAL A 20 7.73 11.11 2.68
N HIS A 21 8.01 10.66 1.47
CA HIS A 21 8.15 9.26 1.12
C HIS A 21 9.61 8.88 0.87
N LEU A 22 10.00 7.76 1.43
CA LEU A 22 11.29 7.13 1.21
C LEU A 22 11.07 5.67 0.81
N ALA A 23 11.82 5.18 -0.15
CA ALA A 23 11.85 3.76 -0.48
C ALA A 23 12.44 2.96 0.67
N ASP A 24 12.01 1.68 0.82
CA ASP A 24 12.32 0.84 1.97
C ASP A 24 11.46 1.18 3.21
N ALA A 25 11.23 0.23 4.09
CA ALA A 25 10.37 0.38 5.26
C ALA A 25 11.00 -0.07 6.58
N THR A 26 12.28 -0.32 6.60
CA THR A 26 12.99 -0.77 7.80
C THR A 26 13.24 0.40 8.73
N ALA A 27 12.71 0.36 9.94
CA ALA A 27 12.76 1.47 10.89
C ALA A 27 13.84 1.35 11.96
N ASP A 28 14.33 0.16 12.27
CA ASP A 28 15.29 -0.10 13.35
C ASP A 28 16.75 -0.09 12.88
N VAL A 29 17.25 -1.22 12.45
CA VAL A 29 18.58 -1.41 11.89
C VAL A 29 18.47 -2.13 10.55
N ASP A 30 19.37 -1.79 9.63
CA ASP A 30 19.49 -2.55 8.40
C ASP A 30 20.10 -3.94 8.65
N LYS A 31 20.12 -4.78 7.63
CA LYS A 31 20.70 -6.13 7.70
C LYS A 31 22.19 -6.16 8.04
N TRP A 32 22.87 -5.03 8.01
CA TRP A 32 24.28 -4.86 8.36
C TRP A 32 24.47 -4.31 9.78
N GLY A 33 23.39 -4.08 10.54
CA GLY A 33 23.44 -3.57 11.90
C GLY A 33 23.61 -2.05 12.02
N SER A 34 23.52 -1.32 10.93
CA SER A 34 23.48 0.15 10.95
C SER A 34 22.07 0.65 11.21
N PRO A 35 21.90 1.91 11.70
CA PRO A 35 20.58 2.53 11.73
C PRO A 35 19.92 2.46 10.35
N SER A 36 18.64 2.15 10.32
CA SER A 36 17.92 2.04 9.05
C SER A 36 17.99 3.34 8.25
N THR A 37 17.83 3.22 6.94
CA THR A 37 17.75 4.38 6.04
C THR A 37 16.62 5.33 6.45
N TYR A 38 15.50 4.81 6.93
CA TYR A 38 14.37 5.60 7.45
C TYR A 38 14.78 6.44 8.64
N LYS A 39 15.35 5.82 9.67
CA LYS A 39 15.76 6.52 10.86
C LYS A 39 16.82 7.57 10.56
N TRP A 40 17.83 7.24 9.77
CA TRP A 40 18.84 8.19 9.33
C TRP A 40 18.24 9.40 8.61
N PHE A 41 17.39 9.16 7.64
CA PHE A 41 16.81 10.23 6.83
C PHE A 41 15.85 11.10 7.63
N PHE A 42 14.91 10.49 8.36
CA PHE A 42 13.91 11.25 9.11
C PHE A 42 14.50 11.98 10.31
N ASP A 43 15.53 11.44 10.97
CA ASP A 43 16.31 12.16 11.99
C ASP A 43 16.97 13.41 11.38
N LEU A 44 17.57 13.26 10.20
CA LEU A 44 18.24 14.37 9.51
C LEU A 44 17.27 15.49 9.16
N ILE A 45 16.17 15.18 8.50
CA ILE A 45 15.21 16.21 8.05
C ILE A 45 14.43 16.82 9.23
N THR A 46 14.10 16.05 10.25
CA THR A 46 13.44 16.54 11.46
C THR A 46 14.37 17.49 12.23
N LYS A 47 15.63 17.12 12.40
CA LYS A 47 16.64 18.00 13.00
C LYS A 47 16.83 19.30 12.20
N ALA A 48 16.69 19.22 10.87
CA ALA A 48 16.74 20.40 10.00
C ALA A 48 15.44 21.24 9.99
N GLY A 49 14.43 20.86 10.78
CA GLY A 49 13.16 21.58 10.89
C GLY A 49 12.23 21.38 9.69
N ALA A 50 12.32 20.24 9.00
CA ALA A 50 11.41 19.91 7.91
C ALA A 50 9.97 19.73 8.44
N LYS A 51 9.01 20.25 7.66
CA LYS A 51 7.58 20.16 7.94
C LYS A 51 6.95 19.10 7.03
N PHE A 52 6.27 18.14 7.63
CA PHE A 52 5.48 17.12 6.93
C PHE A 52 4.44 16.55 7.90
N ASP A 53 3.39 15.95 7.37
CA ASP A 53 2.27 15.43 8.17
C ASP A 53 2.35 13.92 8.35
N VAL A 54 2.81 13.19 7.33
CA VAL A 54 2.78 11.73 7.24
C VAL A 54 4.11 11.21 6.69
N ILE A 55 4.56 10.08 7.19
CA ILE A 55 5.71 9.33 6.65
C ILE A 55 5.20 8.39 5.56
N GLY A 56 5.78 8.46 4.37
CA GLY A 56 5.52 7.50 3.29
C GLY A 56 6.54 6.37 3.30
N ALA A 57 6.06 5.13 3.17
CA ALA A 57 6.89 3.93 3.15
C ALA A 57 6.63 3.09 1.90
N SER A 58 7.65 2.44 1.35
CA SER A 58 7.50 1.38 0.36
C SER A 58 7.69 0.02 1.02
N TYR A 59 6.87 -0.95 0.64
CA TYR A 59 6.99 -2.30 1.15
C TYR A 59 6.80 -3.34 0.05
N TYR A 60 7.89 -4.04 -0.25
CA TYR A 60 7.91 -5.15 -1.19
C TYR A 60 8.57 -6.36 -0.52
N PRO A 61 7.82 -7.40 -0.15
CA PRO A 61 8.39 -8.57 0.54
C PRO A 61 9.45 -9.27 -0.30
N SER A 62 9.38 -9.14 -1.63
CA SER A 62 10.40 -9.66 -2.55
C SER A 62 11.78 -9.02 -2.38
N TRP A 63 11.85 -7.80 -1.87
CA TRP A 63 13.09 -7.05 -1.69
C TRP A 63 13.48 -6.88 -0.23
N SER A 64 12.49 -6.64 0.63
CA SER A 64 12.74 -6.43 2.07
C SER A 64 13.04 -7.72 2.83
N GLU A 65 12.66 -8.88 2.28
CA GLU A 65 12.78 -10.19 2.95
C GLU A 65 12.03 -10.25 4.29
N THR A 66 11.04 -9.37 4.50
CA THR A 66 10.30 -9.22 5.74
C THR A 66 8.80 -9.47 5.55
N THR A 67 8.11 -9.76 6.65
CA THR A 67 6.66 -9.95 6.66
C THR A 67 5.91 -8.63 6.87
N ALA A 68 4.61 -8.61 6.61
CA ALA A 68 3.74 -7.48 6.92
C ALA A 68 3.75 -7.16 8.44
N GLU A 69 3.87 -8.18 9.29
CA GLU A 69 4.02 -7.99 10.73
C GLU A 69 5.31 -7.23 11.08
N SER A 70 6.42 -7.59 10.45
CA SER A 70 7.68 -6.86 10.63
C SER A 70 7.59 -5.41 10.15
N LEU A 71 6.89 -5.18 9.02
CA LEU A 71 6.58 -3.83 8.56
C LEU A 71 5.76 -3.05 9.60
N ALA A 72 4.70 -3.65 10.15
CA ALA A 72 3.87 -2.99 11.16
C ALA A 72 4.69 -2.58 12.40
N LYS A 73 5.55 -3.48 12.89
CA LYS A 73 6.49 -3.16 14.00
C LYS A 73 7.43 -2.00 13.64
N SER A 74 7.96 -1.99 12.42
CA SER A 74 8.78 -0.87 11.94
C SER A 74 8.00 0.45 11.91
N CYS A 75 6.74 0.42 11.47
CA CYS A 75 5.88 1.61 11.49
C CYS A 75 5.57 2.07 12.93
N GLU A 76 5.33 1.15 13.85
CA GLU A 76 5.15 1.48 15.28
C GLU A 76 6.39 2.15 15.89
N MET A 77 7.57 1.76 15.49
CA MET A 77 8.81 2.45 15.87
C MET A 77 8.85 3.88 15.30
N LEU A 78 8.41 4.08 14.04
CA LEU A 78 8.32 5.42 13.44
C LEU A 78 7.28 6.29 14.16
N PHE A 79 6.14 5.71 14.59
CA PHE A 79 5.18 6.43 15.46
C PHE A 79 5.87 6.95 16.72
N GLY A 80 6.63 6.10 17.40
CA GLY A 80 7.35 6.47 18.62
C GLY A 80 8.44 7.52 18.39
N TYR A 81 9.17 7.45 17.28
CA TYR A 81 10.26 8.38 16.99
C TYR A 81 9.77 9.78 16.58
N TYR A 82 8.71 9.84 15.77
CA TYR A 82 8.34 11.08 15.07
C TYR A 82 6.94 11.59 15.37
N GLY A 83 6.09 10.83 16.07
CA GLY A 83 4.70 11.20 16.34
C GLY A 83 3.91 11.45 15.04
N LYS A 84 4.12 10.62 14.03
CA LYS A 84 3.52 10.74 12.70
C LYS A 84 2.86 9.45 12.28
N ASP A 85 1.74 9.59 11.55
CA ASP A 85 1.14 8.48 10.83
C ASP A 85 2.06 8.00 9.71
N VAL A 86 1.86 6.75 9.29
CA VAL A 86 2.55 6.16 8.14
C VAL A 86 1.53 5.83 7.05
N LEU A 87 1.88 6.13 5.80
CA LEU A 87 1.17 5.67 4.60
C LEU A 87 2.09 4.74 3.82
N ILE A 88 1.65 3.51 3.54
CA ILE A 88 2.37 2.61 2.65
C ILE A 88 2.13 3.12 1.21
N MET A 89 3.10 3.88 0.71
CA MET A 89 3.00 4.57 -0.59
C MET A 89 3.17 3.63 -1.78
N GLU A 90 3.86 2.51 -1.55
CA GLU A 90 4.10 1.51 -2.57
C GLU A 90 4.08 0.12 -1.96
N SER A 91 3.38 -0.79 -2.61
CA SER A 91 3.47 -2.22 -2.37
C SER A 91 3.01 -2.98 -3.61
N GLY A 92 3.46 -4.21 -3.78
CA GLY A 92 3.07 -5.05 -4.90
C GLY A 92 3.41 -6.51 -4.66
N TYR A 93 2.72 -7.40 -5.40
CA TYR A 93 2.94 -8.83 -5.37
C TYR A 93 2.57 -9.47 -6.70
N ASN A 94 3.29 -10.53 -7.10
CA ASN A 94 3.05 -11.16 -8.40
C ASN A 94 1.76 -12.00 -8.40
N PHE A 95 0.90 -11.77 -9.41
CA PHE A 95 -0.24 -12.66 -9.70
C PHE A 95 0.15 -13.85 -10.58
N ALA A 96 1.32 -13.81 -11.19
CA ALA A 96 1.87 -14.87 -12.02
C ALA A 96 3.36 -15.04 -11.75
N PRO A 97 3.90 -16.28 -11.85
CA PRO A 97 5.31 -16.56 -11.56
C PRO A 97 6.27 -15.96 -12.59
N LYS A 98 5.78 -15.62 -13.76
CA LYS A 98 6.54 -15.03 -14.87
C LYS A 98 5.70 -14.00 -15.59
N ARG A 99 6.36 -13.11 -16.32
CA ARG A 99 5.73 -12.25 -17.32
C ARG A 99 5.15 -13.08 -18.47
N LYS A 100 4.36 -12.46 -19.32
CA LYS A 100 3.75 -13.12 -20.50
C LYS A 100 4.79 -13.68 -21.46
N ASP A 101 5.94 -13.01 -21.57
CA ASP A 101 7.07 -13.45 -22.40
C ASP A 101 7.91 -14.59 -21.78
N GLY A 102 7.57 -15.06 -20.58
CA GLY A 102 8.25 -16.14 -19.86
C GLY A 102 9.46 -15.73 -19.04
N TYR A 103 9.85 -14.44 -19.05
CA TYR A 103 10.95 -13.93 -18.24
C TYR A 103 10.47 -13.51 -16.85
N ASP A 104 11.43 -13.24 -15.97
CA ASP A 104 11.14 -12.71 -14.63
C ASP A 104 10.68 -11.25 -14.71
N GLY A 105 9.68 -10.91 -13.90
CA GLY A 105 9.29 -9.55 -13.66
C GLY A 105 10.13 -8.90 -12.55
N GLN A 106 9.87 -7.62 -12.30
CA GLN A 106 10.63 -6.83 -11.33
C GLN A 106 10.57 -7.37 -9.90
N LEU A 107 9.46 -7.99 -9.50
CA LEU A 107 9.28 -8.56 -8.17
C LEU A 107 9.55 -10.07 -8.10
N ASN A 108 10.16 -10.66 -9.11
CA ASN A 108 10.59 -12.05 -9.08
C ASN A 108 11.92 -12.19 -8.33
N HIS A 109 11.86 -12.12 -7.01
CA HIS A 109 13.02 -12.33 -6.14
C HIS A 109 12.86 -13.62 -5.33
N ASN A 110 13.94 -14.37 -5.19
CA ASN A 110 13.94 -15.65 -4.47
C ASN A 110 13.89 -15.50 -2.95
N ALA A 111 14.03 -14.30 -2.44
CA ALA A 111 14.18 -14.01 -1.03
C ALA A 111 12.88 -13.50 -0.36
N SER A 112 11.73 -13.65 -1.00
CA SER A 112 10.47 -13.24 -0.39
C SER A 112 10.15 -14.07 0.85
N ALA A 113 9.83 -13.42 1.96
CA ALA A 113 9.35 -14.05 3.19
C ALA A 113 8.06 -14.87 2.97
N TYR A 114 7.37 -14.65 1.86
CA TYR A 114 6.09 -15.27 1.54
C TYR A 114 6.13 -16.38 0.48
N ASN A 115 7.29 -16.74 -0.05
CA ASN A 115 7.42 -17.73 -1.13
C ASN A 115 6.71 -19.06 -0.81
N ASP A 116 6.71 -19.48 0.44
CA ASP A 116 6.07 -20.72 0.90
C ASP A 116 4.61 -20.52 1.34
N VAL A 117 4.20 -19.30 1.65
CA VAL A 117 2.85 -18.96 2.13
C VAL A 117 1.95 -18.56 0.97
N TYR A 118 2.38 -17.59 0.17
CA TYR A 118 1.63 -17.09 -0.97
C TYR A 118 2.40 -17.40 -2.26
N LYS A 119 1.96 -18.41 -3.00
CA LYS A 119 2.53 -18.69 -4.32
C LYS A 119 2.23 -17.53 -5.27
N TYR A 120 3.10 -17.27 -6.23
CA TYR A 120 2.84 -16.31 -7.29
C TYR A 120 1.67 -16.79 -8.15
N SER A 121 0.48 -16.38 -7.77
CA SER A 121 -0.81 -16.67 -8.37
C SER A 121 -1.79 -15.56 -8.01
N GLN A 122 -2.94 -15.50 -8.67
CA GLN A 122 -3.99 -14.54 -8.33
C GLN A 122 -4.46 -14.68 -6.87
N ASP A 123 -4.59 -15.91 -6.39
CA ASP A 123 -4.97 -16.17 -4.99
C ASP A 123 -3.84 -15.79 -4.02
N GLY A 124 -2.60 -16.07 -4.37
CA GLY A 124 -1.45 -15.69 -3.57
C GLY A 124 -1.28 -14.17 -3.48
N GLN A 125 -1.44 -13.45 -4.60
CA GLN A 125 -1.43 -11.99 -4.62
C GLN A 125 -2.55 -11.43 -3.72
N LYS A 126 -3.77 -11.96 -3.85
CA LYS A 126 -4.91 -11.58 -3.01
C LYS A 126 -4.62 -11.83 -1.53
N GLY A 127 -4.09 -13.00 -1.19
CA GLY A 127 -3.75 -13.37 0.18
C GLY A 127 -2.73 -12.42 0.80
N PHE A 128 -1.66 -12.10 0.07
CA PHE A 128 -0.65 -11.14 0.51
C PHE A 128 -1.24 -9.74 0.75
N ILE A 129 -2.02 -9.21 -0.21
CA ILE A 129 -2.61 -7.88 -0.07
C ILE A 129 -3.58 -7.82 1.12
N ALA A 130 -4.38 -8.86 1.30
CA ALA A 130 -5.31 -8.93 2.41
C ALA A 130 -4.58 -9.00 3.76
N GLU A 131 -3.49 -9.76 3.87
CA GLU A 131 -2.63 -9.77 5.05
C GLU A 131 -2.04 -8.40 5.33
N LEU A 132 -1.48 -7.75 4.31
CA LEU A 132 -0.91 -6.40 4.44
C LEU A 132 -1.95 -5.41 4.99
N ILE A 133 -3.14 -5.39 4.41
CA ILE A 133 -4.22 -4.48 4.83
C ILE A 133 -4.65 -4.77 6.27
N ASN A 134 -4.81 -6.04 6.64
CA ASN A 134 -5.24 -6.42 7.98
C ASN A 134 -4.16 -6.10 9.03
N THR A 135 -2.91 -6.38 8.72
CA THR A 135 -1.78 -6.07 9.60
C THR A 135 -1.63 -4.55 9.78
N ALA A 136 -1.75 -3.79 8.69
CA ALA A 136 -1.71 -2.33 8.74
C ALA A 136 -2.80 -1.74 9.63
N LYS A 137 -4.04 -2.26 9.54
CA LYS A 137 -5.16 -1.83 10.41
C LYS A 137 -4.91 -2.08 11.88
N GLY A 138 -4.06 -3.03 12.21
CA GLY A 138 -3.72 -3.41 13.58
C GLY A 138 -2.51 -2.67 14.17
N ALA A 139 -1.70 -2.03 13.35
CA ALA A 139 -0.48 -1.37 13.82
C ALA A 139 -0.77 -0.25 14.83
N GLY A 140 0.02 -0.19 15.90
CA GLY A 140 -0.13 0.80 16.97
C GLY A 140 -1.20 0.47 18.02
N TYR A 141 -2.09 -0.48 17.77
CA TYR A 141 -3.20 -0.78 18.68
C TYR A 141 -2.73 -1.29 20.04
N GLU A 142 -1.78 -2.22 20.08
CA GLU A 142 -1.27 -2.79 21.34
C GLU A 142 -0.54 -1.76 22.21
N ASN A 143 0.09 -0.78 21.58
CA ASN A 143 0.85 0.27 22.23
C ASN A 143 0.01 1.51 22.56
N SER A 144 -1.30 1.46 22.31
CA SER A 144 -2.23 2.59 22.48
C SER A 144 -1.71 3.88 21.80
N SER A 145 -1.10 3.72 20.64
CA SER A 145 -0.59 4.84 19.86
C SER A 145 -1.73 5.68 19.29
N ASP A 146 -1.59 6.99 19.32
CA ASP A 146 -2.48 7.92 18.63
C ASP A 146 -2.21 7.94 17.10
N ASN A 147 -1.10 7.33 16.67
CA ASN A 147 -0.70 7.23 15.26
C ASN A 147 -1.05 5.86 14.68
N GLU A 148 -1.31 5.84 13.38
CA GLU A 148 -1.74 4.64 12.65
C GLU A 148 -1.08 4.53 11.27
N ILE A 149 -1.16 3.34 10.66
CA ILE A 149 -0.94 3.18 9.23
C ILE A 149 -2.26 3.56 8.54
N VAL A 150 -2.26 4.74 7.92
CA VAL A 150 -3.48 5.35 7.38
C VAL A 150 -3.98 4.71 6.07
N GLY A 151 -3.17 3.88 5.44
CA GLY A 151 -3.55 3.16 4.22
C GLY A 151 -2.37 2.55 3.48
N SER A 152 -2.68 1.93 2.35
CA SER A 152 -1.69 1.44 1.40
C SER A 152 -2.09 1.74 -0.04
N LEU A 153 -1.11 2.02 -0.89
CA LEU A 153 -1.25 2.19 -2.33
C LEU A 153 -0.56 1.03 -3.02
N TYR A 154 -1.20 0.51 -4.05
CA TYR A 154 -0.62 -0.54 -4.87
C TYR A 154 0.21 0.08 -5.99
N TRP A 155 1.45 -0.42 -6.18
CA TRP A 155 2.34 0.07 -7.21
C TRP A 155 2.05 -0.59 -8.55
N ASP A 156 1.80 0.26 -9.52
CA ASP A 156 1.47 -0.01 -10.92
C ASP A 156 0.28 -0.97 -11.13
N PRO A 157 -0.88 -0.67 -10.50
CA PRO A 157 -2.02 -1.58 -10.54
C PRO A 157 -2.58 -1.79 -11.96
N MET A 158 -2.32 -0.87 -12.89
CA MET A 158 -2.91 -0.83 -14.22
C MET A 158 -1.88 -0.88 -15.36
N MET A 159 -0.63 -1.24 -15.06
CA MET A 159 0.42 -1.38 -16.08
C MET A 159 0.28 -2.72 -16.81
N ILE A 160 -0.90 -2.95 -17.38
CA ILE A 160 -1.28 -4.19 -18.04
C ILE A 160 -0.45 -4.43 -19.32
N HIS A 161 -0.31 -5.69 -19.67
CA HIS A 161 0.29 -6.08 -20.94
C HIS A 161 -0.63 -5.68 -22.11
N VAL A 162 -0.12 -4.89 -23.04
CA VAL A 162 -0.82 -4.53 -24.29
C VAL A 162 0.15 -4.73 -25.45
N GLU A 163 -0.31 -5.38 -26.49
CA GLU A 163 0.47 -5.62 -27.71
C GLU A 163 -0.03 -4.75 -28.86
N ASP A 164 0.89 -4.34 -29.72
CA ASP A 164 0.54 -3.76 -31.01
C ASP A 164 0.11 -4.85 -32.02
N GLN A 165 -0.22 -4.44 -33.23
CA GLN A 165 -0.65 -5.37 -34.29
C GLN A 165 0.44 -6.34 -34.74
N TRP A 166 1.68 -6.17 -34.33
CA TRP A 166 2.82 -7.04 -34.63
C TRP A 166 3.24 -7.91 -33.44
N GLY A 167 2.52 -7.82 -32.31
CA GLY A 167 2.80 -8.59 -31.09
C GLY A 167 3.88 -8.00 -30.19
N ASN A 168 4.27 -6.75 -30.41
CA ASN A 168 5.21 -6.07 -29.49
C ASN A 168 4.46 -5.51 -28.29
N ASN A 169 5.00 -5.70 -27.09
CA ASN A 169 4.47 -5.06 -25.89
C ASN A 169 4.68 -3.53 -25.97
N ILE A 170 3.60 -2.78 -25.92
CA ILE A 170 3.60 -1.32 -26.00
C ILE A 170 3.31 -0.63 -24.67
N THR A 171 3.27 -1.39 -23.57
CA THR A 171 3.05 -0.87 -22.23
C THR A 171 4.25 -1.04 -21.32
N GLY A 172 4.29 -0.24 -20.27
CA GLY A 172 5.34 -0.25 -19.29
C GLY A 172 6.24 0.97 -19.37
N TRP A 173 6.98 1.18 -18.33
CA TRP A 173 7.81 2.39 -18.24
C TRP A 173 8.95 2.42 -19.27
N ALA A 174 9.38 1.26 -19.73
CA ALA A 174 10.49 1.17 -20.65
C ALA A 174 10.10 1.51 -22.11
N HIS A 175 8.82 1.43 -22.47
CA HIS A 175 8.37 1.67 -23.83
C HIS A 175 8.68 3.09 -24.32
N PHE A 176 8.55 4.09 -23.45
CA PHE A 176 8.79 5.49 -23.76
C PHE A 176 10.21 5.98 -23.42
N ALA A 177 11.00 5.18 -22.79
CA ALA A 177 12.40 5.49 -22.54
C ALA A 177 13.19 5.31 -23.85
N SER A 178 13.41 6.40 -24.56
CA SER A 178 13.91 6.46 -25.94
C SER A 178 15.20 5.68 -26.23
N ASN A 179 15.89 5.19 -25.23
CA ASN A 179 17.15 4.46 -25.36
C ASN A 179 17.06 3.00 -24.92
N LEU A 180 15.94 2.58 -24.38
CA LEU A 180 15.71 1.18 -24.02
C LEU A 180 15.00 0.53 -25.19
N LYS A 181 15.70 -0.31 -25.91
CA LYS A 181 15.12 -1.23 -26.89
C LYS A 181 14.24 -2.30 -26.22
N ALA A 182 13.58 -1.94 -25.14
CA ALA A 182 12.90 -2.90 -24.33
C ALA A 182 11.41 -2.63 -24.45
N ASP A 183 10.79 -3.35 -25.35
CA ASP A 183 9.37 -3.61 -25.34
C ASP A 183 9.02 -4.48 -24.11
N VAL A 184 9.50 -4.05 -22.93
CA VAL A 184 9.48 -4.85 -21.72
C VAL A 184 8.70 -4.13 -20.64
N ASN A 185 7.56 -4.70 -20.29
CA ASN A 185 6.82 -4.32 -19.11
C ASN A 185 7.24 -5.20 -17.93
N VAL A 186 8.20 -4.73 -17.14
CA VAL A 186 8.78 -5.52 -16.03
C VAL A 186 7.81 -5.74 -14.86
N VAL A 187 6.67 -5.03 -14.83
CA VAL A 187 5.66 -5.11 -13.77
C VAL A 187 4.34 -5.74 -14.22
N GLU A 188 4.26 -6.23 -15.47
CA GLU A 188 3.00 -6.76 -16.01
C GLU A 188 2.46 -7.98 -15.26
N ASN A 189 3.30 -8.74 -14.57
CA ASN A 189 2.90 -9.87 -13.75
C ASN A 189 2.59 -9.50 -12.28
N THR A 190 2.60 -8.19 -11.96
CA THR A 190 2.26 -7.67 -10.62
C THR A 190 0.98 -6.85 -10.62
N THR A 191 0.41 -6.52 -11.77
CA THR A 191 -0.76 -5.66 -11.89
C THR A 191 -2.00 -6.26 -11.22
N LEU A 192 -3.05 -5.44 -11.06
CA LEU A 192 -4.36 -5.91 -10.60
C LEU A 192 -5.27 -6.36 -11.76
N PHE A 193 -4.66 -6.61 -12.91
CA PHE A 193 -5.27 -7.20 -14.10
C PHE A 193 -4.36 -8.30 -14.64
N ASP A 194 -4.95 -9.35 -15.18
CA ASP A 194 -4.20 -10.43 -15.83
C ASP A 194 -3.70 -10.02 -17.22
N PHE A 195 -3.01 -10.92 -17.90
CA PHE A 195 -2.46 -10.68 -19.23
C PHE A 195 -3.50 -10.48 -20.33
N ASP A 196 -4.76 -10.76 -20.05
CA ASP A 196 -5.91 -10.49 -20.93
C ASP A 196 -6.65 -9.19 -20.55
N GLY A 197 -6.14 -8.44 -19.59
CA GLY A 197 -6.75 -7.21 -19.08
C GLY A 197 -7.98 -7.43 -18.19
N LYS A 198 -8.19 -8.65 -17.69
CA LYS A 198 -9.29 -8.96 -16.75
C LYS A 198 -8.81 -8.71 -15.32
N ALA A 199 -9.68 -8.11 -14.49
CA ALA A 199 -9.41 -7.89 -13.08
C ALA A 199 -9.09 -9.21 -12.37
N VAL A 200 -7.96 -9.26 -11.65
CA VAL A 200 -7.55 -10.42 -10.86
C VAL A 200 -8.26 -10.47 -9.51
N ALA A 201 -8.23 -11.62 -8.84
CA ALA A 201 -8.88 -11.81 -7.54
C ALA A 201 -8.43 -10.82 -6.45
N ALA A 202 -7.24 -10.24 -6.59
CA ALA A 202 -6.66 -9.29 -5.65
C ALA A 202 -7.49 -8.01 -5.45
N TRP A 203 -8.31 -7.60 -6.43
CA TRP A 203 -9.25 -6.50 -6.26
C TRP A 203 -10.18 -6.68 -5.05
N GLN A 204 -10.55 -7.91 -4.77
CA GLN A 204 -11.42 -8.24 -3.66
C GLN A 204 -10.78 -7.92 -2.30
N ALA A 205 -9.46 -7.89 -2.19
CA ALA A 205 -8.78 -7.51 -0.96
C ALA A 205 -9.01 -6.04 -0.58
N TYR A 206 -9.35 -5.19 -1.55
CA TYR A 206 -9.66 -3.77 -1.33
C TYR A 206 -11.15 -3.50 -1.07
N GLU A 207 -12.03 -4.47 -1.25
CA GLU A 207 -13.48 -4.30 -1.05
C GLU A 207 -13.90 -4.20 0.43
N GLY A 208 -12.96 -4.08 1.35
CA GLY A 208 -13.20 -3.93 2.80
C GLY A 208 -13.82 -5.19 3.41
N ASN A 209 -13.94 -5.32 4.67
CA ASN A 209 -14.63 -6.34 5.51
C ASN A 209 -14.88 -7.78 5.01
N GLN A 210 -14.52 -8.13 3.78
CA GLN A 210 -14.80 -9.46 3.22
C GLN A 210 -13.68 -10.47 3.47
N TYR A 211 -12.57 -10.01 4.02
CA TYR A 211 -11.43 -10.89 4.27
C TYR A 211 -10.98 -10.82 5.72
N SER A 212 -11.52 -11.72 6.51
CA SER A 212 -10.75 -12.25 7.62
C SER A 212 -9.71 -13.20 7.02
N VAL A 213 -8.49 -12.75 6.85
CA VAL A 213 -7.44 -13.55 6.23
C VAL A 213 -6.88 -14.56 7.19
N TYR A 214 -7.22 -14.61 8.40
CA TYR A 214 -6.57 -15.57 9.25
C TYR A 214 -7.37 -16.21 10.33
N LYS A 215 -7.17 -17.51 10.28
CA LYS A 215 -7.24 -18.48 11.37
C LYS A 215 -8.32 -18.20 12.40
N GLU A 216 -9.19 -19.14 12.49
CA GLU A 216 -10.17 -19.43 13.56
C GLU A 216 -9.61 -19.35 15.00
N ASP A 217 -8.75 -18.39 15.28
CA ASP A 217 -8.42 -18.01 16.64
C ASP A 217 -9.38 -16.91 17.07
N GLU A 218 -10.28 -17.28 17.96
CA GLU A 218 -11.41 -16.50 18.49
C GLU A 218 -11.03 -15.14 19.12
N ASN A 219 -9.76 -14.74 19.10
CA ASN A 219 -9.23 -13.53 19.73
C ASN A 219 -8.38 -12.68 18.78
N THR A 220 -8.72 -12.64 17.50
CA THR A 220 -7.95 -11.80 16.60
C THR A 220 -8.27 -10.33 16.80
N ARG A 221 -7.23 -9.54 16.85
CA ARG A 221 -7.21 -8.07 16.93
C ARG A 221 -8.17 -7.41 15.94
N VAL A 222 -8.42 -8.01 14.79
CA VAL A 222 -9.36 -7.54 13.77
C VAL A 222 -10.80 -7.50 14.28
N GLU A 223 -11.24 -8.50 15.05
CA GLU A 223 -12.60 -8.49 15.64
C GLU A 223 -12.79 -7.37 16.68
N LEU A 224 -11.73 -7.06 17.44
CA LEU A 224 -11.76 -5.97 18.40
C LEU A 224 -11.86 -4.60 17.71
N ILE A 225 -11.09 -4.40 16.63
CA ILE A 225 -11.14 -3.18 15.82
C ILE A 225 -12.50 -3.02 15.13
N GLU A 226 -13.10 -4.10 14.63
CA GLU A 226 -14.44 -4.05 14.05
C GLU A 226 -15.52 -3.74 15.09
N LYS A 227 -15.43 -4.27 16.29
CA LYS A 227 -16.36 -3.97 17.39
C LYS A 227 -16.28 -2.50 17.81
N GLU A 228 -15.07 -1.96 17.95
CA GLU A 228 -14.88 -0.55 18.31
C GLU A 228 -15.30 0.42 17.19
N ARG A 229 -15.04 0.07 15.91
CA ARG A 229 -15.54 0.86 14.77
C ARG A 229 -17.07 0.86 14.67
N LYS A 230 -17.73 -0.25 14.97
CA LYS A 230 -19.19 -0.31 15.07
C LYS A 230 -19.76 0.58 16.18
N GLY A 231 -19.01 0.75 17.27
CA GLY A 231 -19.37 1.65 18.37
C GLY A 231 -19.15 3.15 18.05
N LYS A 232 -18.28 3.48 17.10
CA LYS A 232 -17.96 4.85 16.65
C LYS A 232 -18.60 5.23 15.30
N GLN A 233 -19.61 4.50 14.82
CA GLN A 233 -20.31 4.86 13.59
C GLN A 233 -21.05 6.20 13.75
N SER A 234 -20.32 7.29 13.53
CA SER A 234 -20.92 8.55 13.15
C SER A 234 -21.57 8.33 11.78
N GLY A 235 -22.83 8.71 11.61
CA GLY A 235 -23.57 8.59 10.34
C GLY A 235 -23.00 9.50 9.25
N ILE A 236 -21.73 9.35 8.94
CA ILE A 236 -21.04 10.12 7.91
C ILE A 236 -21.29 9.43 6.57
N THR A 237 -21.82 10.17 5.62
CA THR A 237 -22.13 9.73 4.27
C THR A 237 -21.16 10.37 3.30
N TYR A 238 -20.71 9.60 2.30
CA TYR A 238 -19.81 10.05 1.26
C TYR A 238 -20.50 9.92 -0.11
N ASP A 239 -20.19 10.83 -1.03
CA ASP A 239 -20.59 10.68 -2.44
C ASP A 239 -19.69 9.64 -3.14
N ILE A 240 -20.01 9.35 -4.41
CA ILE A 240 -19.27 8.35 -5.20
C ILE A 240 -17.81 8.76 -5.49
N LEU A 241 -17.43 10.00 -5.22
CA LEU A 241 -16.08 10.52 -5.34
C LEU A 241 -15.35 10.54 -3.99
N GLY A 242 -15.94 9.95 -2.94
CA GLY A 242 -15.36 9.89 -1.60
C GLY A 242 -15.43 11.19 -0.80
N ARG A 243 -16.21 12.20 -1.24
CA ARG A 243 -16.36 13.46 -0.52
C ARG A 243 -17.48 13.32 0.52
N ARG A 244 -17.24 13.81 1.72
CA ARG A 244 -18.23 13.85 2.78
C ARG A 244 -19.45 14.69 2.33
N CYS A 245 -20.63 14.15 2.44
CA CYS A 245 -21.85 14.83 2.04
C CYS A 245 -23.01 14.56 2.98
N ASN A 246 -24.02 15.46 2.96
CA ASN A 246 -25.31 15.18 3.56
C ASN A 246 -26.19 14.45 2.54
N PRO A 247 -26.95 13.42 2.95
CA PRO A 247 -27.83 12.70 2.04
C PRO A 247 -28.86 13.62 1.39
N GLY A 248 -28.78 13.81 0.08
CA GLY A 248 -29.76 14.49 -0.74
C GLY A 248 -30.34 13.53 -1.79
N THR A 249 -30.63 14.01 -2.98
CA THR A 249 -31.00 13.16 -4.14
C THR A 249 -29.71 12.69 -4.82
N GLY A 250 -29.53 11.37 -4.99
CA GLY A 250 -28.36 10.80 -5.66
C GLY A 250 -27.91 9.44 -5.12
N ILE A 251 -26.68 9.07 -5.44
CA ILE A 251 -26.05 7.82 -4.99
C ILE A 251 -25.03 8.16 -3.89
N TYR A 252 -25.15 7.53 -2.74
CA TYR A 252 -24.30 7.72 -1.59
C TYR A 252 -23.73 6.40 -1.11
N ILE A 253 -22.60 6.45 -0.41
CA ILE A 253 -22.03 5.34 0.31
C ILE A 253 -22.11 5.68 1.80
N GLY A 254 -22.93 4.94 2.52
CA GLY A 254 -23.04 5.04 3.97
C GLY A 254 -23.03 3.65 4.58
N ASN A 255 -22.26 3.47 5.67
CA ASN A 255 -22.10 2.18 6.35
C ASN A 255 -21.70 1.04 5.42
N GLY A 256 -20.82 1.30 4.43
CA GLY A 256 -20.38 0.33 3.45
C GLY A 256 -21.43 -0.16 2.47
N LYS A 257 -22.61 0.46 2.42
CA LYS A 257 -23.69 0.11 1.49
C LYS A 257 -23.99 1.27 0.55
N ARG A 258 -24.32 0.94 -0.69
CA ARG A 258 -24.88 1.89 -1.67
C ARG A 258 -26.29 2.28 -1.24
N LEU A 259 -26.52 3.56 -1.03
CA LEU A 259 -27.84 4.09 -0.71
C LEU A 259 -28.33 4.91 -1.90
N TYR A 260 -29.58 4.69 -2.30
CA TYR A 260 -30.27 5.47 -3.32
C TYR A 260 -31.37 6.28 -2.63
N LYS A 261 -31.45 7.55 -2.92
CA LYS A 261 -32.58 8.40 -2.56
C LYS A 261 -33.01 9.23 -3.76
#